data_874016fae255d19395082621c17a1fdb
#
_entry.id   874016fae255d19395082621c17a1fdb
#
_cell.length_a   1.000
_cell.length_b   1.000
_cell.length_c   1.000
_cell.angle_alpha   90.00
_cell.angle_beta   90.00
_cell.angle_gamma   90.00
#
_symmetry.space_group_name_H-M   'P 1'
#
loop_
_entity.id
_entity.type
_entity.pdbx_description
1 polymer ?
#
loop_
_entity_poly.entity_id
_entity_poly.type
_entity_poly.pdbx_seq_one_letter_code
_entity_poly.pdbx_strand_id
1 'polypeptide(L)'
;MEFLYKNINSATTTTITASQGILHSIVVNTTAAGTITVSDQNGTICVLKASIAEGTYLYDVAFVGYLKVVTAAASDITIAYKV
;
A
#
# COMPACT_ATOMS: atom_id res chain seq x y z
N MET A 1 -10.87 7.01 -16.55
CA MET A 1 -9.61 6.92 -15.78
C MET A 1 -9.46 5.53 -15.21
N GLU A 2 -8.30 4.92 -15.37
CA GLU A 2 -8.07 3.55 -15.00
C GLU A 2 -7.36 3.45 -13.67
N PHE A 3 -7.61 2.37 -12.93
CA PHE A 3 -6.79 2.03 -11.77
C PHE A 3 -5.52 1.34 -12.25
N LEU A 4 -4.42 1.72 -11.60
CA LEU A 4 -3.13 1.07 -11.75
C LEU A 4 -2.91 0.17 -10.53
N TYR A 5 -1.95 -0.74 -10.61
CA TYR A 5 -1.62 -1.55 -9.46
C TYR A 5 -0.12 -1.82 -9.37
N LYS A 6 0.31 -2.15 -8.15
CA LYS A 6 1.66 -2.62 -7.88
C LYS A 6 1.58 -3.77 -6.90
N ASN A 7 2.20 -4.89 -7.24
CA ASN A 7 2.32 -6.04 -6.34
C ASN A 7 3.67 -5.97 -5.61
N ILE A 8 3.64 -6.20 -4.31
CA ILE A 8 4.82 -6.23 -3.45
C ILE A 8 4.79 -7.56 -2.69
N ASN A 9 5.85 -8.35 -2.78
CA ASN A 9 5.91 -9.67 -2.14
C ASN A 9 7.21 -9.91 -1.38
N SER A 10 7.88 -8.84 -0.96
CA SER A 10 9.12 -8.92 -0.18
C SER A 10 9.12 -7.84 0.90
N ALA A 11 9.99 -8.01 1.90
CA ALA A 11 10.21 -7.00 2.93
C ALA A 11 11.05 -5.87 2.35
N THR A 12 10.42 -4.74 2.05
CA THR A 12 11.10 -3.65 1.34
C THR A 12 10.36 -2.33 1.52
N THR A 13 11.02 -1.26 1.12
CA THR A 13 10.39 0.06 0.95
C THR A 13 10.20 0.31 -0.53
N THR A 14 8.97 0.51 -0.95
CA THR A 14 8.62 0.70 -2.36
C THR A 14 7.94 2.05 -2.56
N THR A 15 8.47 2.86 -3.46
CA THR A 15 7.76 4.04 -3.94
C THR A 15 6.87 3.60 -5.11
N ILE A 16 5.56 3.64 -4.88
CA ILE A 16 4.59 3.19 -5.88
C ILE A 16 4.55 4.16 -7.05
N THR A 17 4.47 5.45 -6.73
CA THR A 17 4.47 6.51 -7.72
C THR A 17 5.00 7.78 -7.08
N ALA A 18 5.58 8.67 -7.90
CA ALA A 18 6.10 9.97 -7.45
C ALA A 18 5.18 11.11 -7.91
N SER A 19 3.89 10.87 -7.92
CA SER A 19 2.89 11.88 -8.28
C SER A 19 1.73 11.82 -7.31
N GLN A 20 0.84 12.82 -7.36
CA GLN A 20 -0.38 12.80 -6.58
C GLN A 20 -1.41 11.86 -7.21
N GLY A 21 -2.36 11.39 -6.41
CA GLY A 21 -3.42 10.52 -6.89
C GLY A 21 -4.33 10.05 -5.77
N ILE A 22 -4.97 8.91 -5.99
CA ILE A 22 -5.89 8.30 -5.04
C ILE A 22 -5.46 6.86 -4.78
N LEU A 23 -5.25 6.53 -3.49
CA LEU A 23 -5.08 5.16 -3.05
C LEU A 23 -6.46 4.52 -3.00
N HIS A 24 -6.71 3.54 -3.87
CA HIS A 24 -8.02 2.90 -3.94
C HIS A 24 -8.15 1.78 -2.91
N SER A 25 -7.25 0.80 -2.97
CA SER A 25 -7.34 -0.36 -2.10
C SER A 25 -6.00 -1.04 -1.90
N ILE A 26 -5.93 -1.84 -0.85
CA ILE A 26 -4.81 -2.74 -0.57
C ILE A 26 -5.40 -4.13 -0.46
N VAL A 27 -4.93 -5.04 -1.32
CA VAL A 27 -5.33 -6.45 -1.26
C VAL A 27 -4.21 -7.22 -0.60
N VAL A 28 -4.50 -7.87 0.53
CA VAL A 28 -3.55 -8.75 1.21
C VAL A 28 -3.76 -10.15 0.67
N ASN A 29 -2.87 -10.59 -0.20
CA ASN A 29 -2.93 -11.93 -0.81
C ASN A 29 -2.38 -12.99 0.12
N THR A 30 -1.24 -12.71 0.74
CA THR A 30 -0.62 -13.61 1.73
C THR A 30 -0.10 -12.74 2.86
N THR A 31 -0.63 -12.97 4.06
CA THR A 31 -0.21 -12.20 5.24
C THR A 31 1.14 -12.66 5.76
N ALA A 32 1.81 -11.79 6.53
CA ALA A 32 3.06 -12.10 7.18
C ALA A 32 3.14 -11.38 8.53
N ALA A 33 4.11 -11.76 9.36
CA ALA A 33 4.25 -11.25 10.72
C ALA A 33 5.00 -9.90 10.75
N GLY A 34 4.62 -8.98 9.88
CA GLY A 34 5.18 -7.63 9.84
C GLY A 34 4.12 -6.61 9.46
N THR A 35 4.31 -5.38 9.92
CA THR A 35 3.39 -4.29 9.60
C THR A 35 3.57 -3.82 8.16
N ILE A 36 2.51 -3.26 7.59
CA ILE A 36 2.54 -2.63 6.28
C ILE A 36 2.17 -1.16 6.50
N THR A 37 3.10 -0.25 6.21
CA THR A 37 2.90 1.18 6.43
C THR A 37 2.82 1.86 5.08
N VAL A 38 1.73 2.59 4.85
CA VAL A 38 1.50 3.36 3.63
C VAL A 38 1.53 4.84 3.96
N SER A 39 2.33 5.58 3.22
CA SER A 39 2.54 7.01 3.49
C SER A 39 2.62 7.81 2.20
N ASP A 40 2.40 9.12 2.34
CA ASP A 40 2.65 10.10 1.29
C ASP A 40 3.54 11.22 1.84
N GLN A 41 3.66 12.30 1.10
CA GLN A 41 4.47 13.45 1.49
C GLN A 41 4.04 14.05 2.83
N ASN A 42 2.78 13.95 3.19
CA ASN A 42 2.21 14.54 4.41
C ASN A 42 2.30 13.62 5.62
N GLY A 43 2.69 12.37 5.45
CA GLY A 43 2.85 11.43 6.55
C GLY A 43 2.21 10.07 6.30
N THR A 44 1.96 9.33 7.37
CA THR A 44 1.38 7.99 7.29
C THR A 44 -0.11 8.06 6.96
N ILE A 45 -0.51 7.38 5.88
CA ILE A 45 -1.92 7.25 5.51
C ILE A 45 -2.57 6.15 6.35
N CYS A 46 -1.92 4.98 6.41
CA CYS A 46 -2.47 3.84 7.16
C CYS A 46 -1.37 2.86 7.52
N VAL A 47 -1.66 2.05 8.53
CA VAL A 47 -0.80 0.95 8.95
C VAL A 47 -1.66 -0.30 9.04
N LEU A 48 -1.29 -1.34 8.29
CA LEU A 48 -1.89 -2.65 8.44
C LEU A 48 -1.05 -3.42 9.47
N LYS A 49 -1.72 -3.94 10.49
CA LYS A 49 -1.02 -4.63 11.59
C LYS A 49 -0.35 -5.91 11.11
N ALA A 50 0.64 -6.37 11.88
CA ALA A 50 1.27 -7.66 11.63
C ALA A 50 0.23 -8.77 11.63
N SER A 51 0.38 -9.72 10.73
CA SER A 51 -0.54 -10.86 10.56
C SER A 51 -2.00 -10.44 10.32
N ILE A 52 -2.21 -9.31 9.65
CA ILE A 52 -3.56 -8.85 9.31
C ILE A 52 -4.27 -9.91 8.46
N ALA A 53 -5.58 -10.02 8.64
CA ALA A 53 -6.38 -10.97 7.86
C ALA A 53 -6.25 -10.68 6.35
N GLU A 54 -6.16 -11.74 5.55
CA GLU A 54 -6.12 -11.61 4.10
C GLU A 54 -7.46 -11.11 3.58
N GLY A 55 -7.41 -10.34 2.50
CA GLY A 55 -8.60 -9.75 1.89
C GLY A 55 -8.31 -8.39 1.30
N THR A 56 -9.38 -7.69 0.94
CA THR A 56 -9.32 -6.38 0.32
C THR A 56 -9.70 -5.30 1.33
N TYR A 57 -8.83 -4.29 1.45
CA TYR A 57 -9.06 -3.15 2.33
C TYR A 57 -9.20 -1.89 1.47
N LEU A 58 -10.40 -1.31 1.47
CA LEU A 58 -10.73 -0.11 0.69
C LEU A 58 -10.35 1.15 1.45
N TYR A 59 -9.75 2.11 0.76
CA TYR A 59 -9.35 3.38 1.35
C TYR A 59 -9.93 4.59 0.61
N ASP A 60 -9.75 4.67 -0.71
CA ASP A 60 -10.21 5.80 -1.53
C ASP A 60 -9.73 7.14 -0.97
N VAL A 61 -8.43 7.22 -0.65
CA VAL A 61 -7.80 8.37 -0.01
C VAL A 61 -6.83 9.03 -0.98
N ALA A 62 -6.92 10.36 -1.10
CA ALA A 62 -5.98 11.13 -1.91
C ALA A 62 -4.60 11.15 -1.26
N PHE A 63 -3.55 11.00 -2.08
CA PHE A 63 -2.16 11.17 -1.64
C PHE A 63 -1.48 12.25 -2.47
N VAL A 64 -0.46 12.87 -1.88
CA VAL A 64 0.24 14.02 -2.47
C VAL A 64 1.73 13.76 -2.50
N GLY A 65 2.38 14.11 -3.61
CA GLY A 65 3.82 14.06 -3.76
C GLY A 65 4.35 12.70 -4.15
N TYR A 66 3.97 11.67 -3.43
CA TYR A 66 4.34 10.28 -3.72
C TYR A 66 3.44 9.34 -2.92
N LEU A 67 3.44 8.07 -3.31
CA LEU A 67 2.83 6.99 -2.53
C LEU A 67 3.92 5.97 -2.22
N LYS A 68 4.19 5.74 -0.95
CA LYS A 68 5.24 4.85 -0.49
C LYS A 68 4.67 3.78 0.44
N VAL A 69 5.16 2.57 0.28
CA VAL A 69 4.75 1.42 1.09
C VAL A 69 5.98 0.76 1.68
N VAL A 70 5.95 0.54 2.98
CA VAL A 70 6.98 -0.20 3.71
C VAL A 70 6.38 -1.50 4.21
N THR A 71 6.94 -2.62 3.76
CA THR A 71 6.56 -3.95 4.24
C THR A 71 7.67 -4.46 5.16
N ALA A 72 7.33 -4.68 6.43
CA ALA A 72 8.30 -5.13 7.43
C ALA A 72 8.61 -6.62 7.33
N ALA A 73 7.78 -7.38 6.64
CA ALA A 73 7.99 -8.80 6.37
C ALA A 73 7.51 -9.11 4.94
N ALA A 74 7.78 -10.32 4.46
CA ALA A 74 7.50 -10.70 3.08
C ALA A 74 6.02 -11.07 2.87
N SER A 75 5.12 -10.12 3.15
CA SER A 75 3.72 -10.26 2.79
C SER A 75 3.54 -10.04 1.29
N ASP A 76 2.53 -10.70 0.72
CA ASP A 76 2.16 -10.52 -0.68
C ASP A 76 0.95 -9.61 -0.73
N ILE A 77 1.13 -8.39 -1.21
CA ILE A 77 0.07 -7.40 -1.29
C ILE A 77 0.01 -6.76 -2.67
N THR A 78 -1.18 -6.28 -3.02
CA THR A 78 -1.38 -5.52 -4.24
C THR A 78 -2.00 -4.18 -3.88
N ILE A 79 -1.34 -3.10 -4.32
CA ILE A 79 -1.80 -1.73 -4.11
C ILE A 79 -2.51 -1.29 -5.39
N ALA A 80 -3.79 -0.95 -5.29
CA ALA A 80 -4.55 -0.36 -6.40
C ALA A 80 -4.67 1.15 -6.19
N TYR A 81 -4.36 1.91 -7.21
CA TYR A 81 -4.33 3.37 -7.12
C TYR A 81 -4.60 3.98 -8.48
N LYS A 82 -4.83 5.29 -8.51
CA LYS A 82 -4.87 6.05 -9.76
C LYS A 82 -4.22 7.42 -9.58
N VAL A 83 -3.68 7.93 -10.65
CA VAL A 83 -3.00 9.23 -10.69
C VAL A 83 -3.68 10.19 -11.64
#